data_a126c3b479e9fbe124c409cb793ac6fd
#
_entry.id   a126c3b479e9fbe124c409cb793ac6fd
#
_cell.length_a   1.000
_cell.length_b   1.000
_cell.length_c   1.000
_cell.angle_alpha   90.00
_cell.angle_beta   90.00
_cell.angle_gamma   90.00
#
_symmetry.space_group_name_H-M   'P 1'
#
loop_
_entity.id
_entity.type
_entity.pdbx_description
1 polymer ?
#
loop_
_entity_poly.entity_id
_entity_poly.type
_entity_poly.pdbx_seq_one_letter_code
_entity_poly.pdbx_strand_id
1 'polypeptide(L)'
;SSAEGFQVLSAEKSHQCRKPQRTVGQSPAEATRLVAGLDPSGVGYQAAFLWAYTVHPELRMWMVDLENREGGGIAKARETIRNWWEKYRVAHWVVEENLYHGGIVDDEQIREFAAVHGIRLEGFRTYRNKLDPRLGVTSLAPLFANRQIDLPYGDAESQAKVDAYVHQLIYYDASAPRNRNAKAGYKSELVMASWFPVEAIRRAYDEALERVEMDYRPSYSEFGVSDWDQVPWGSGSAVPWAS
;
A
#
# COMPACT_ATOMS: atom_id res chain seq x y z
N SER A 1 -12.25 -11.58 -26.17
CA SER A 1 -11.45 -10.34 -26.17
C SER A 1 -12.08 -9.31 -25.23
N SER A 2 -12.01 -9.47 -23.94
CA SER A 2 -12.42 -8.41 -22.99
C SER A 2 -11.92 -8.67 -21.55
N ALA A 3 -10.93 -9.54 -21.36
CA ALA A 3 -10.37 -9.84 -20.05
C ALA A 3 -9.13 -9.01 -19.68
N GLU A 4 -8.64 -8.14 -20.56
CA GLU A 4 -7.38 -7.40 -20.34
C GLU A 4 -7.53 -6.15 -19.48
N GLY A 5 -8.75 -5.70 -19.16
CA GLY A 5 -8.98 -4.42 -18.49
C GLY A 5 -8.80 -4.38 -16.97
N PHE A 6 -8.71 -5.53 -16.28
CA PHE A 6 -8.75 -5.58 -14.81
C PHE A 6 -7.61 -6.35 -14.13
N GLN A 7 -6.63 -6.81 -14.90
CA GLN A 7 -5.52 -7.56 -14.33
C GLN A 7 -4.55 -6.64 -13.58
N VAL A 8 -4.34 -6.88 -12.28
CA VAL A 8 -3.43 -6.06 -11.44
C VAL A 8 -1.97 -6.29 -11.84
N LEU A 9 -1.61 -7.54 -12.16
CA LEU A 9 -0.24 -7.92 -12.47
C LEU A 9 -0.21 -9.00 -13.55
N SER A 10 0.63 -8.81 -14.58
CA SER A 10 0.94 -9.89 -15.53
C SER A 10 2.09 -10.76 -15.01
N ALA A 11 2.16 -12.01 -15.46
CA ALA A 11 3.25 -12.91 -15.10
C ALA A 11 4.62 -12.34 -15.46
N GLU A 12 4.76 -11.70 -16.63
CA GLU A 12 5.98 -11.07 -17.09
C GLU A 12 6.44 -9.93 -16.15
N LYS A 13 5.52 -9.03 -15.79
CA LYS A 13 5.84 -7.91 -14.88
C LYS A 13 6.22 -8.40 -13.49
N SER A 14 5.65 -9.52 -13.03
CA SER A 14 6.00 -10.10 -11.74
C SER A 14 7.47 -10.52 -11.67
N HIS A 15 8.02 -11.05 -12.75
CA HIS A 15 9.44 -11.43 -12.80
C HIS A 15 10.38 -10.24 -12.64
N GLN A 16 10.02 -9.08 -13.19
CA GLN A 16 10.85 -7.87 -13.09
C GLN A 16 10.93 -7.30 -11.67
N CYS A 17 9.93 -7.58 -10.84
CA CYS A 17 9.87 -7.13 -9.44
C CYS A 17 10.56 -8.10 -8.48
N ARG A 18 10.89 -9.31 -8.89
CA ARG A 18 11.57 -10.32 -8.06
C ARG A 18 13.03 -9.98 -7.87
N LYS A 19 13.50 -10.04 -6.63
CA LYS A 19 14.87 -9.71 -6.24
C LYS A 19 15.55 -10.93 -5.62
N PRO A 20 16.37 -11.66 -6.41
CA PRO A 20 17.06 -12.87 -5.93
C PRO A 20 18.05 -12.62 -4.78
N GLN A 21 18.50 -11.39 -4.60
CA GLN A 21 19.41 -11.00 -3.51
C GLN A 21 18.69 -10.70 -2.18
N ARG A 22 17.35 -10.76 -2.15
CA ARG A 22 16.55 -10.45 -0.96
C ARG A 22 15.75 -11.65 -0.48
N THR A 23 15.61 -11.78 0.82
CA THR A 23 14.80 -12.80 1.49
C THR A 23 13.70 -12.14 2.33
N VAL A 24 12.64 -12.90 2.63
CA VAL A 24 11.60 -12.47 3.58
C VAL A 24 12.21 -12.21 4.96
N GLY A 25 11.60 -11.34 5.71
CA GLY A 25 12.05 -10.96 7.05
C GLY A 25 13.11 -9.86 7.06
N GLN A 26 13.56 -9.40 5.89
CA GLN A 26 14.57 -8.34 5.77
C GLN A 26 13.95 -7.05 5.22
N SER A 27 14.07 -5.97 6.01
CA SER A 27 13.80 -4.62 5.54
C SER A 27 15.07 -4.04 4.92
N PRO A 28 15.02 -3.45 3.71
CA PRO A 28 16.19 -2.80 3.12
C PRO A 28 16.57 -1.53 3.90
N ALA A 29 17.86 -1.16 3.81
CA ALA A 29 18.38 0.01 4.53
C ALA A 29 17.74 1.34 4.07
N GLU A 30 17.28 1.38 2.82
CA GLU A 30 16.61 2.54 2.22
C GLU A 30 15.19 2.75 2.73
N ALA A 31 14.59 1.72 3.33
CA ALA A 31 13.25 1.82 3.87
C ALA A 31 13.25 2.67 5.15
N THR A 32 12.34 3.63 5.20
CA THR A 32 12.22 4.54 6.34
C THR A 32 11.05 4.20 7.26
N ARG A 33 10.09 3.40 6.77
CA ARG A 33 8.85 3.06 7.49
C ARG A 33 8.38 1.65 7.20
N LEU A 34 7.65 1.09 8.16
CA LEU A 34 6.95 -0.19 8.04
C LEU A 34 5.45 0.03 8.22
N VAL A 35 4.65 -0.67 7.43
CA VAL A 35 3.20 -0.72 7.60
C VAL A 35 2.68 -2.10 7.24
N ALA A 36 1.79 -2.64 8.05
CA ALA A 36 1.16 -3.93 7.79
C ALA A 36 -0.32 -3.78 7.47
N GLY A 37 -0.80 -4.64 6.58
CA GLY A 37 -2.22 -4.85 6.34
C GLY A 37 -2.67 -6.18 6.92
N LEU A 38 -3.89 -6.22 7.44
CA LEU A 38 -4.51 -7.41 7.99
C LEU A 38 -5.92 -7.59 7.43
N ASP A 39 -6.14 -8.72 6.74
CA ASP A 39 -7.47 -9.24 6.39
C ASP A 39 -7.82 -10.35 7.41
N PRO A 40 -8.66 -10.05 8.41
CA PRO A 40 -8.86 -10.95 9.54
C PRO A 40 -9.79 -12.12 9.28
N SER A 41 -10.40 -12.24 8.12
CA SER A 41 -11.42 -13.21 7.74
C SER A 41 -12.03 -14.04 8.89
N GLY A 42 -13.33 -14.03 9.03
CA GLY A 42 -13.99 -14.84 10.12
C GLY A 42 -14.06 -16.33 9.81
N VAL A 43 -14.16 -16.66 8.53
CA VAL A 43 -14.25 -18.03 8.01
C VAL A 43 -13.39 -18.11 6.77
N GLY A 44 -12.37 -18.97 6.77
CA GLY A 44 -11.46 -19.12 5.64
C GLY A 44 -10.02 -18.85 6.03
N TYR A 45 -9.35 -17.93 5.35
CA TYR A 45 -7.94 -17.60 5.59
C TYR A 45 -7.80 -16.17 6.13
N GLN A 46 -7.04 -16.03 7.22
CA GLN A 46 -6.53 -14.73 7.65
C GLN A 46 -5.25 -14.44 6.88
N ALA A 47 -5.13 -13.25 6.34
CA ALA A 47 -3.91 -12.80 5.69
C ALA A 47 -3.34 -11.55 6.36
N ALA A 48 -2.02 -11.52 6.50
CA ALA A 48 -1.27 -10.34 6.88
C ALA A 48 -0.17 -10.07 5.86
N PHE A 49 0.11 -8.80 5.59
CA PHE A 49 1.12 -8.38 4.62
C PHE A 49 1.93 -7.21 5.16
N LEU A 50 3.26 -7.31 5.11
CA LEU A 50 4.16 -6.29 5.61
C LEU A 50 4.92 -5.61 4.48
N TRP A 51 4.69 -4.30 4.36
CA TRP A 51 5.46 -3.43 3.50
C TRP A 51 6.50 -2.63 4.31
N ALA A 52 7.73 -2.60 3.79
CA ALA A 52 8.67 -1.53 4.06
C ALA A 52 8.54 -0.50 2.93
N TYR A 53 8.70 0.79 3.23
CA TYR A 53 8.60 1.81 2.20
C TYR A 53 9.42 3.06 2.51
N THR A 54 9.72 3.82 1.47
CA THR A 54 10.19 5.20 1.53
C THR A 54 9.36 6.09 0.61
N VAL A 55 9.29 7.37 0.92
CA VAL A 55 8.56 8.36 0.12
C VAL A 55 9.49 9.42 -0.47
N HIS A 56 10.76 9.40 -0.13
CA HIS A 56 11.75 10.36 -0.60
C HIS A 56 13.05 9.62 -0.99
N PRO A 57 13.71 9.96 -2.11
CA PRO A 57 13.33 10.97 -3.12
C PRO A 57 12.15 10.53 -4.00
N GLU A 58 11.79 9.27 -4.00
CA GLU A 58 10.66 8.68 -4.74
C GLU A 58 9.95 7.62 -3.90
N LEU A 59 8.68 7.35 -4.21
CA LEU A 59 7.95 6.28 -3.58
C LEU A 59 8.52 4.92 -4.01
N ARG A 60 9.00 4.15 -3.04
CA ARG A 60 9.39 2.75 -3.22
C ARG A 60 8.84 1.89 -2.11
N MET A 61 8.48 0.66 -2.45
CA MET A 61 7.88 -0.31 -1.55
C MET A 61 8.60 -1.65 -1.67
N TRP A 62 8.80 -2.31 -0.56
CA TRP A 62 9.42 -3.62 -0.49
C TRP A 62 8.56 -4.56 0.35
N MET A 63 8.23 -5.70 -0.22
CA MET A 63 7.65 -6.77 0.58
C MET A 63 8.69 -7.25 1.59
N VAL A 64 8.32 -7.25 2.87
CA VAL A 64 9.16 -7.77 3.95
C VAL A 64 8.71 -9.17 4.34
N ASP A 65 7.42 -9.35 4.60
CA ASP A 65 6.86 -10.66 4.95
C ASP A 65 5.36 -10.72 4.61
N LEU A 66 4.82 -11.92 4.60
CA LEU A 66 3.39 -12.19 4.57
C LEU A 66 3.04 -13.45 5.34
N GLU A 67 1.82 -13.51 5.83
CA GLU A 67 1.19 -14.70 6.39
C GLU A 67 -0.15 -14.96 5.73
N ASN A 68 -0.45 -16.23 5.48
CA ASN A 68 -1.76 -16.66 5.03
C ASN A 68 -2.13 -17.94 5.80
N ARG A 69 -2.93 -17.79 6.84
CA ARG A 69 -3.28 -18.85 7.78
C ARG A 69 -4.72 -19.28 7.63
N GLU A 70 -4.96 -20.58 7.62
CA GLU A 70 -6.31 -21.11 7.67
C GLU A 70 -7.01 -20.77 8.99
N GLY A 71 -8.29 -20.41 8.90
CA GLY A 71 -9.08 -19.85 9.97
C GLY A 71 -8.66 -18.41 10.30
N GLY A 72 -9.52 -17.68 10.95
CA GLY A 72 -9.34 -16.28 11.28
C GLY A 72 -9.89 -15.93 12.66
N GLY A 73 -10.23 -14.66 12.82
CA GLY A 73 -10.86 -14.14 14.02
C GLY A 73 -9.90 -13.40 14.95
N ILE A 74 -10.47 -12.80 15.98
CA ILE A 74 -9.77 -11.84 16.86
C ILE A 74 -8.54 -12.47 17.53
N ALA A 75 -8.62 -13.72 18.00
CA ALA A 75 -7.51 -14.37 18.68
C ALA A 75 -6.26 -14.52 17.76
N LYS A 76 -6.47 -14.91 16.50
CA LYS A 76 -5.36 -15.00 15.52
C LYS A 76 -4.84 -13.63 15.13
N ALA A 77 -5.71 -12.65 14.99
CA ALA A 77 -5.30 -11.27 14.73
C ALA A 77 -4.40 -10.73 15.85
N ARG A 78 -4.76 -10.97 17.12
CA ARG A 78 -3.92 -10.63 18.28
C ARG A 78 -2.56 -11.29 18.23
N GLU A 79 -2.53 -12.59 17.91
CA GLU A 79 -1.29 -13.36 17.78
C GLU A 79 -0.41 -12.78 16.69
N THR A 80 -0.95 -12.53 15.50
CA THR A 80 -0.21 -11.96 14.37
C THR A 80 0.37 -10.57 14.70
N ILE A 81 -0.44 -9.68 15.31
CA ILE A 81 0.02 -8.33 15.68
C ILE A 81 1.15 -8.41 16.71
N ARG A 82 1.03 -9.27 17.75
CA ARG A 82 2.07 -9.46 18.78
C ARG A 82 3.35 -10.03 18.17
N ASN A 83 3.27 -11.12 17.39
CA ASN A 83 4.41 -11.78 16.78
C ASN A 83 5.15 -10.83 15.84
N TRP A 84 4.43 -10.02 15.06
CA TRP A 84 5.08 -9.08 14.14
C TRP A 84 5.61 -7.83 14.84
N TRP A 85 5.03 -7.45 15.99
CA TRP A 85 5.66 -6.48 16.85
C TRP A 85 6.98 -7.00 17.42
N GLU A 86 7.00 -8.22 17.91
CA GLU A 86 8.22 -8.83 18.46
C GLU A 86 9.31 -8.97 17.39
N LYS A 87 8.93 -9.43 16.20
CA LYS A 87 9.88 -9.74 15.11
C LYS A 87 10.33 -8.50 14.35
N TYR A 88 9.43 -7.59 14.05
CA TYR A 88 9.66 -6.48 13.11
C TYR A 88 9.45 -5.10 13.71
N ARG A 89 8.91 -4.99 14.91
CA ARG A 89 8.52 -3.71 15.52
C ARG A 89 7.51 -2.93 14.66
N VAL A 90 6.54 -3.62 14.07
CA VAL A 90 5.51 -3.00 13.23
C VAL A 90 4.63 -2.09 14.08
N ALA A 91 4.77 -0.79 13.89
CA ALA A 91 4.04 0.22 14.66
C ALA A 91 2.81 0.80 13.92
N HIS A 92 2.55 0.39 12.67
CA HIS A 92 1.38 0.85 11.92
C HIS A 92 0.69 -0.35 11.24
N TRP A 93 -0.59 -0.54 11.58
CA TRP A 93 -1.44 -1.57 11.03
C TRP A 93 -2.68 -0.98 10.41
N VAL A 94 -3.03 -1.43 9.21
CA VAL A 94 -4.29 -1.15 8.53
C VAL A 94 -5.10 -2.43 8.46
N VAL A 95 -6.21 -2.46 9.19
CA VAL A 95 -6.99 -3.66 9.45
C VAL A 95 -8.36 -3.56 8.78
N GLU A 96 -8.79 -4.57 8.03
CA GLU A 96 -10.12 -4.57 7.44
C GLU A 96 -11.20 -4.57 8.55
N GLU A 97 -12.09 -3.58 8.50
CA GLU A 97 -13.29 -3.48 9.31
C GLU A 97 -14.50 -3.93 8.51
N ASN A 98 -14.90 -5.18 8.65
CA ASN A 98 -16.19 -5.63 8.13
C ASN A 98 -17.26 -5.52 9.22
N LEU A 99 -18.46 -5.07 8.83
CA LEU A 99 -19.61 -4.84 9.71
C LEU A 99 -20.05 -6.06 10.56
N TYR A 100 -19.55 -7.26 10.21
CA TYR A 100 -19.91 -8.52 10.90
C TYR A 100 -18.94 -8.94 11.99
N HIS A 101 -17.80 -8.30 12.17
CA HIS A 101 -16.73 -8.85 13.01
C HIS A 101 -16.38 -7.99 14.22
N GLY A 102 -17.27 -7.10 14.68
CA GLY A 102 -17.06 -6.29 15.90
C GLY A 102 -15.57 -5.97 16.03
N GLY A 103 -15.14 -4.95 15.34
CA GLY A 103 -13.83 -4.43 15.08
C GLY A 103 -12.64 -5.02 15.84
N ILE A 104 -11.72 -5.65 15.13
CA ILE A 104 -10.39 -5.96 15.69
C ILE A 104 -9.76 -4.70 16.28
N VAL A 105 -10.00 -3.55 15.65
CA VAL A 105 -9.54 -2.24 16.11
C VAL A 105 -10.18 -1.85 17.44
N ASP A 106 -11.38 -2.36 17.76
CA ASP A 106 -12.11 -2.12 19.01
C ASP A 106 -11.85 -3.16 20.09
N ASP A 107 -11.11 -4.22 19.79
CA ASP A 107 -10.79 -5.27 20.76
C ASP A 107 -9.90 -4.71 21.89
N GLU A 108 -10.35 -4.86 23.12
CA GLU A 108 -9.71 -4.29 24.30
C GLU A 108 -8.25 -4.74 24.46
N GLN A 109 -7.97 -6.02 24.27
CA GLN A 109 -6.60 -6.56 24.44
C GLN A 109 -5.66 -6.09 23.34
N ILE A 110 -6.17 -5.91 22.11
CA ILE A 110 -5.38 -5.33 21.01
C ILE A 110 -5.10 -3.86 21.27
N ARG A 111 -6.11 -3.11 21.73
CA ARG A 111 -5.97 -1.68 22.05
C ARG A 111 -5.01 -1.45 23.22
N GLU A 112 -5.10 -2.24 24.28
CA GLU A 112 -4.13 -2.15 25.39
C GLU A 112 -2.72 -2.43 24.93
N PHE A 113 -2.51 -3.52 24.16
CA PHE A 113 -1.21 -3.85 23.60
C PHE A 113 -0.69 -2.74 22.69
N ALA A 114 -1.55 -2.21 21.82
CA ALA A 114 -1.20 -1.12 20.92
C ALA A 114 -0.83 0.16 21.69
N ALA A 115 -1.57 0.51 22.73
CA ALA A 115 -1.27 1.68 23.55
C ALA A 115 0.08 1.56 24.27
N VAL A 116 0.39 0.40 24.84
CA VAL A 116 1.66 0.14 25.55
C VAL A 116 2.86 0.24 24.60
N HIS A 117 2.68 -0.21 23.36
CA HIS A 117 3.78 -0.31 22.39
C HIS A 117 3.80 0.82 21.34
N GLY A 118 2.92 1.81 21.44
CA GLY A 118 2.84 2.91 20.47
C GLY A 118 2.41 2.46 19.07
N ILE A 119 1.58 1.40 18.98
CA ILE A 119 1.10 0.87 17.71
C ILE A 119 -0.14 1.67 17.27
N ARG A 120 -0.10 2.18 16.03
CA ARG A 120 -1.25 2.77 15.37
C ARG A 120 -2.06 1.68 14.70
N LEU A 121 -3.31 1.56 15.11
CA LEU A 121 -4.31 0.69 14.48
C LEU A 121 -5.26 1.57 13.67
N GLU A 122 -5.36 1.31 12.38
CA GLU A 122 -6.23 2.03 11.46
C GLU A 122 -7.25 1.06 10.85
N GLY A 123 -8.54 1.33 11.05
CA GLY A 123 -9.60 0.54 10.45
C GLY A 123 -9.77 0.89 8.98
N PHE A 124 -9.91 -0.11 8.12
CA PHE A 124 -10.12 0.02 6.69
C PHE A 124 -11.44 -0.62 6.27
N ARG A 125 -12.34 0.16 5.70
CA ARG A 125 -13.64 -0.33 5.25
C ARG A 125 -13.61 -0.63 3.76
N THR A 126 -13.82 -1.89 3.42
CA THR A 126 -13.91 -2.34 2.03
C THR A 126 -15.34 -2.36 1.55
N TYR A 127 -15.65 -1.41 0.65
CA TYR A 127 -16.92 -1.37 -0.07
C TYR A 127 -16.66 -1.33 -1.58
N ARG A 128 -17.32 -0.38 -2.27
CA ARG A 128 -17.11 -0.12 -3.69
C ARG A 128 -15.73 0.49 -3.99
N ASN A 129 -15.02 1.00 -2.98
CA ASN A 129 -13.69 1.55 -3.11
C ASN A 129 -12.68 0.57 -3.72
N LYS A 130 -12.82 -0.74 -3.50
CA LYS A 130 -11.97 -1.75 -4.14
C LYS A 130 -12.04 -1.75 -5.67
N LEU A 131 -13.13 -1.20 -6.25
CA LEU A 131 -13.35 -1.07 -7.68
C LEU A 131 -12.87 0.27 -8.25
N ASP A 132 -12.48 1.20 -7.39
CA ASP A 132 -11.98 2.50 -7.83
C ASP A 132 -10.65 2.32 -8.59
N PRO A 133 -10.53 2.82 -9.85
CA PRO A 133 -9.32 2.66 -10.64
C PRO A 133 -8.09 3.32 -10.03
N ARG A 134 -8.28 4.36 -9.21
CA ARG A 134 -7.21 5.15 -8.60
C ARG A 134 -6.84 4.68 -7.20
N LEU A 135 -7.84 4.29 -6.42
CA LEU A 135 -7.69 3.97 -4.99
C LEU A 135 -7.89 2.49 -4.70
N GLY A 136 -8.56 1.76 -5.59
CA GLY A 136 -8.85 0.33 -5.44
C GLY A 136 -7.63 -0.56 -5.63
N VAL A 137 -7.86 -1.87 -5.61
CA VAL A 137 -6.81 -2.89 -5.76
C VAL A 137 -6.01 -2.72 -7.06
N THR A 138 -6.66 -2.29 -8.14
CA THR A 138 -6.02 -2.00 -9.43
C THR A 138 -4.97 -0.91 -9.35
N SER A 139 -4.99 -0.09 -8.31
CA SER A 139 -3.99 0.94 -8.04
C SER A 139 -2.60 0.39 -7.70
N LEU A 140 -2.47 -0.90 -7.44
CA LEU A 140 -1.18 -1.59 -7.34
C LEU A 140 -0.51 -1.75 -8.72
N ALA A 141 -1.29 -1.82 -9.80
CA ALA A 141 -0.76 -2.08 -11.14
C ALA A 141 0.30 -1.08 -11.61
N PRO A 142 0.11 0.25 -11.50
CA PRO A 142 1.15 1.21 -11.85
C PRO A 142 2.40 1.11 -10.98
N LEU A 143 2.28 0.77 -9.70
CA LEU A 143 3.43 0.59 -8.81
C LEU A 143 4.31 -0.60 -9.26
N PHE A 144 3.70 -1.69 -9.68
CA PHE A 144 4.42 -2.82 -10.31
C PHE A 144 5.00 -2.44 -11.68
N ALA A 145 4.21 -1.77 -12.52
CA ALA A 145 4.65 -1.37 -13.86
C ALA A 145 5.85 -0.42 -13.83
N ASN A 146 5.89 0.48 -12.87
CA ASN A 146 6.97 1.46 -12.68
C ASN A 146 8.13 0.91 -11.85
N ARG A 147 8.11 -0.39 -11.48
CA ARG A 147 9.14 -1.04 -10.66
C ARG A 147 9.34 -0.37 -9.30
N GLN A 148 8.28 0.19 -8.74
CA GLN A 148 8.28 0.79 -7.41
C GLN A 148 8.07 -0.25 -6.31
N ILE A 149 7.74 -1.50 -6.67
CA ILE A 149 7.58 -2.63 -5.76
C ILE A 149 8.67 -3.66 -6.01
N ASP A 150 9.36 -4.06 -4.96
CA ASP A 150 10.33 -5.17 -4.95
C ASP A 150 9.81 -6.33 -4.10
N LEU A 151 9.91 -7.54 -4.65
CA LEU A 151 9.50 -8.78 -4.02
C LEU A 151 10.75 -9.63 -3.70
N PRO A 152 10.96 -10.11 -2.45
CA PRO A 152 12.09 -10.94 -2.09
C PRO A 152 12.00 -12.32 -2.75
N TYR A 153 13.11 -12.82 -3.33
CA TYR A 153 13.09 -14.09 -4.07
C TYR A 153 14.38 -14.90 -3.91
N GLY A 154 15.12 -14.67 -2.81
CA GLY A 154 16.47 -15.18 -2.61
C GLY A 154 16.57 -16.61 -2.08
N ASP A 155 15.52 -17.10 -1.43
CA ASP A 155 15.46 -18.45 -0.86
C ASP A 155 14.11 -19.14 -1.12
N ALA A 156 14.01 -20.40 -0.75
CA ALA A 156 12.81 -21.20 -1.00
C ALA A 156 11.56 -20.66 -0.25
N GLU A 157 11.71 -20.13 0.96
CA GLU A 157 10.61 -19.53 1.72
C GLU A 157 10.10 -18.28 1.02
N SER A 158 11.00 -17.38 0.62
CA SER A 158 10.68 -16.17 -0.10
C SER A 158 9.98 -16.46 -1.41
N GLN A 159 10.49 -17.44 -2.18
CA GLN A 159 9.89 -17.88 -3.44
C GLN A 159 8.47 -18.38 -3.22
N ALA A 160 8.25 -19.27 -2.25
CA ALA A 160 6.93 -19.83 -1.96
C ALA A 160 5.93 -18.73 -1.57
N LYS A 161 6.33 -17.78 -0.71
CA LYS A 161 5.48 -16.66 -0.28
C LYS A 161 5.16 -15.71 -1.45
N VAL A 162 6.17 -15.32 -2.22
CA VAL A 162 5.98 -14.43 -3.38
C VAL A 162 5.14 -15.10 -4.46
N ASP A 163 5.38 -16.38 -4.75
CA ASP A 163 4.58 -17.09 -5.76
C ASP A 163 3.12 -17.22 -5.34
N ALA A 164 2.82 -17.46 -4.06
CA ALA A 164 1.46 -17.47 -3.53
C ALA A 164 0.78 -16.09 -3.70
N TYR A 165 1.49 -15.00 -3.39
CA TYR A 165 0.99 -13.64 -3.55
C TYR A 165 0.77 -13.27 -5.03
N VAL A 166 1.77 -13.52 -5.87
CA VAL A 166 1.70 -13.25 -7.32
C VAL A 166 0.58 -14.04 -7.97
N HIS A 167 0.39 -15.30 -7.58
CA HIS A 167 -0.72 -16.11 -8.07
C HIS A 167 -2.07 -15.45 -7.76
N GLN A 168 -2.27 -14.97 -6.52
CA GLN A 168 -3.50 -14.26 -6.17
C GLN A 168 -3.67 -12.95 -6.96
N LEU A 169 -2.60 -12.18 -7.21
CA LEU A 169 -2.64 -10.94 -8.00
C LEU A 169 -3.02 -11.17 -9.46
N ILE A 170 -2.48 -12.22 -10.09
CA ILE A 170 -2.75 -12.55 -11.50
C ILE A 170 -4.22 -12.92 -11.71
N TYR A 171 -4.79 -13.66 -10.77
CA TYR A 171 -6.17 -14.15 -10.86
C TYR A 171 -7.19 -13.26 -10.12
N TYR A 172 -6.75 -12.13 -9.58
CA TYR A 172 -7.65 -11.22 -8.88
C TYR A 172 -8.61 -10.54 -9.85
N ASP A 173 -9.89 -10.70 -9.60
CA ASP A 173 -10.96 -10.01 -10.31
C ASP A 173 -11.73 -9.10 -9.33
N ALA A 174 -11.50 -7.81 -9.46
CA ALA A 174 -12.15 -6.80 -8.63
C ALA A 174 -13.67 -6.77 -8.80
N SER A 175 -14.19 -7.17 -9.97
CA SER A 175 -15.61 -7.18 -10.29
C SER A 175 -16.33 -8.41 -9.77
N ALA A 176 -15.61 -9.49 -9.49
CA ALA A 176 -16.20 -10.73 -9.03
C ALA A 176 -16.66 -10.63 -7.58
N PRO A 177 -17.87 -11.10 -7.24
CA PRO A 177 -18.29 -11.26 -5.87
C PRO A 177 -17.28 -12.16 -5.11
N ARG A 178 -16.96 -11.81 -3.86
CA ARG A 178 -16.03 -12.59 -2.99
C ARG A 178 -16.33 -14.11 -3.03
N ASN A 179 -17.62 -14.47 -3.06
CA ASN A 179 -18.08 -15.85 -3.13
C ASN A 179 -17.78 -16.56 -4.48
N ARG A 180 -17.60 -15.82 -5.57
CA ARG A 180 -17.31 -16.40 -6.89
C ARG A 180 -15.84 -16.76 -7.00
N ASN A 181 -14.94 -15.93 -6.48
CA ASN A 181 -13.52 -16.23 -6.41
C ASN A 181 -13.26 -17.44 -5.49
N ALA A 182 -13.93 -17.54 -4.35
CA ALA A 182 -13.84 -18.68 -3.45
C ALA A 182 -14.37 -19.98 -4.11
N LYS A 183 -15.48 -19.91 -4.86
CA LYS A 183 -16.02 -21.07 -5.60
C LYS A 183 -15.13 -21.52 -6.76
N ALA A 184 -14.41 -20.59 -7.39
CA ALA A 184 -13.44 -20.90 -8.44
C ALA A 184 -12.06 -21.33 -7.86
N GLY A 185 -11.91 -21.42 -6.53
CA GLY A 185 -10.65 -21.77 -5.87
C GLY A 185 -9.63 -20.63 -5.84
N TYR A 186 -9.99 -19.44 -6.28
CA TYR A 186 -9.09 -18.28 -6.24
C TYR A 186 -9.22 -17.55 -4.92
N LYS A 187 -8.12 -17.48 -4.20
CA LYS A 187 -7.99 -16.74 -2.96
C LYS A 187 -7.62 -15.29 -3.27
N SER A 188 -8.04 -14.35 -2.43
CA SER A 188 -7.75 -12.92 -2.60
C SER A 188 -7.28 -12.24 -1.31
N GLU A 189 -7.15 -13.00 -0.23
CA GLU A 189 -6.85 -12.46 1.09
C GLU A 189 -5.49 -11.76 1.14
N LEU A 190 -4.47 -12.33 0.47
CA LEU A 190 -3.14 -11.70 0.38
C LEU A 190 -3.18 -10.41 -0.44
N VAL A 191 -3.97 -10.40 -1.50
CA VAL A 191 -4.16 -9.19 -2.33
C VAL A 191 -4.81 -8.09 -1.49
N MET A 192 -5.85 -8.43 -0.73
CA MET A 192 -6.54 -7.48 0.12
C MET A 192 -5.62 -6.95 1.22
N ALA A 193 -4.95 -7.85 1.97
CA ALA A 193 -4.01 -7.46 3.01
C ALA A 193 -2.85 -6.60 2.49
N SER A 194 -2.37 -6.84 1.26
CA SER A 194 -1.33 -6.02 0.64
C SER A 194 -1.82 -4.65 0.20
N TRP A 195 -3.09 -4.54 -0.18
CA TRP A 195 -3.67 -3.31 -0.68
C TRP A 195 -4.08 -2.33 0.42
N PHE A 196 -4.61 -2.79 1.57
CA PHE A 196 -5.07 -1.91 2.64
C PHE A 196 -4.04 -0.85 3.06
N PRO A 197 -2.75 -1.16 3.23
CA PRO A 197 -1.75 -0.18 3.60
C PRO A 197 -1.40 0.83 2.50
N VAL A 198 -1.72 0.54 1.23
CA VAL A 198 -1.30 1.39 0.10
C VAL A 198 -1.88 2.79 0.19
N GLU A 199 -3.10 2.95 0.70
CA GLU A 199 -3.70 4.26 0.91
C GLU A 199 -2.93 5.06 1.98
N ALA A 200 -2.53 4.40 3.08
CA ALA A 200 -1.72 5.03 4.12
C ALA A 200 -0.32 5.43 3.59
N ILE A 201 0.27 4.59 2.74
CA ILE A 201 1.56 4.89 2.08
C ILE A 201 1.42 6.10 1.15
N ARG A 202 0.34 6.18 0.37
CA ARG A 202 0.07 7.32 -0.52
C ARG A 202 -0.11 8.62 0.24
N ARG A 203 -0.90 8.61 1.31
CA ARG A 203 -1.05 9.80 2.18
C ARG A 203 0.31 10.27 2.69
N ALA A 204 1.16 9.34 3.13
CA ALA A 204 2.51 9.68 3.58
C ALA A 204 3.40 10.26 2.46
N TYR A 205 3.19 9.81 1.21
CA TYR A 205 3.87 10.34 0.05
C TYR A 205 3.39 11.75 -0.30
N ASP A 206 2.08 11.97 -0.34
CA ASP A 206 1.48 13.28 -0.62
C ASP A 206 1.91 14.32 0.44
N GLU A 207 1.88 13.96 1.73
CA GLU A 207 2.39 14.80 2.82
C GLU A 207 3.88 15.14 2.66
N ALA A 208 4.70 14.21 2.15
CA ALA A 208 6.11 14.45 1.92
C ALA A 208 6.32 15.44 0.75
N LEU A 209 5.54 15.33 -0.32
CA LEU A 209 5.58 16.27 -1.45
C LEU A 209 5.18 17.68 -1.02
N GLU A 210 4.10 17.82 -0.25
CA GLU A 210 3.66 19.12 0.27
C GLU A 210 4.75 19.81 1.14
N ARG A 211 5.47 19.04 1.93
CA ARG A 211 6.59 19.60 2.74
C ARG A 211 7.72 20.11 1.85
N VAL A 212 8.11 19.34 0.82
CA VAL A 212 9.15 19.78 -0.13
C VAL A 212 8.72 21.05 -0.86
N GLU A 213 7.45 21.16 -1.27
CA GLU A 213 6.91 22.36 -1.90
C GLU A 213 6.91 23.58 -0.96
N MET A 214 6.60 23.37 0.33
CA MET A 214 6.65 24.45 1.33
C MET A 214 8.08 24.93 1.58
N ASP A 215 9.04 24.01 1.67
CA ASP A 215 10.46 24.36 1.89
C ASP A 215 11.07 25.05 0.67
N TYR A 216 10.54 24.80 -0.53
CA TYR A 216 10.99 25.43 -1.77
C TYR A 216 10.27 26.75 -2.09
N ARG A 217 9.27 27.17 -1.31
CA ARG A 217 8.69 28.50 -1.47
C ARG A 217 9.74 29.54 -1.07
N PRO A 218 10.32 30.31 -2.02
CA PRO A 218 11.20 31.42 -1.64
C PRO A 218 10.39 32.34 -0.73
N SER A 219 10.96 32.67 0.42
CA SER A 219 10.36 33.68 1.28
C SER A 219 10.28 34.97 0.47
N TYR A 220 9.11 35.37 0.04
CA TYR A 220 8.89 36.64 -0.69
C TYR A 220 9.32 37.88 0.12
N SER A 221 9.80 37.69 1.33
CA SER A 221 10.37 38.75 2.17
C SER A 221 11.79 39.17 1.77
N GLU A 222 12.51 38.42 0.93
CA GLU A 222 13.84 38.79 0.44
C GLU A 222 13.82 39.59 -0.86
N PHE A 223 12.73 39.55 -1.61
CA PHE A 223 12.53 40.46 -2.72
C PHE A 223 11.71 41.65 -2.23
N GLY A 224 12.44 42.70 -1.84
CA GLY A 224 11.81 43.97 -1.44
C GLY A 224 10.74 44.37 -2.45
N VAL A 225 9.50 44.52 -1.97
CA VAL A 225 8.31 44.96 -2.73
C VAL A 225 8.43 46.45 -3.11
N SER A 226 9.58 46.90 -3.59
CA SER A 226 9.74 48.30 -3.97
C SER A 226 9.93 48.59 -5.45
N ASP A 227 10.01 47.56 -6.30
CA ASP A 227 10.33 47.79 -7.74
C ASP A 227 9.27 47.44 -8.76
N TRP A 228 8.09 46.99 -8.33
CA TRP A 228 7.01 46.68 -9.30
C TRP A 228 6.23 47.91 -9.81
N ASP A 229 6.38 49.06 -9.16
CA ASP A 229 5.76 50.32 -9.62
C ASP A 229 6.50 51.02 -10.77
N GLN A 230 7.65 50.47 -11.21
CA GLN A 230 8.45 51.09 -12.27
C GLN A 230 8.54 50.25 -13.56
N VAL A 231 7.71 49.25 -13.76
CA VAL A 231 7.65 48.60 -15.10
C VAL A 231 6.71 49.44 -16.00
N PRO A 232 7.23 50.18 -16.96
CA PRO A 232 6.38 50.90 -17.92
C PRO A 232 5.62 49.85 -18.74
N TRP A 233 4.30 49.81 -18.60
CA TRP A 233 3.44 49.11 -19.51
C TRP A 233 3.59 49.76 -20.90
N GLY A 234 4.52 49.22 -21.69
CA GLY A 234 4.66 49.60 -23.09
C GLY A 234 3.38 49.27 -23.85
N SER A 235 2.69 50.31 -24.24
CA SER A 235 1.59 50.27 -25.18
C SER A 235 2.06 49.71 -26.53
N GLY A 236 1.47 48.63 -26.97
CA GLY A 236 1.39 48.33 -28.39
C GLY A 236 2.31 47.24 -28.94
N SER A 237 1.73 46.12 -29.19
CA SER A 237 1.59 45.62 -30.57
C SER A 237 0.87 44.27 -30.56
N ALA A 238 -0.16 44.22 -31.35
CA ALA A 238 -1.00 43.06 -31.63
C ALA A 238 -0.17 41.88 -32.16
N VAL A 239 -0.38 40.70 -31.62
CA VAL A 239 0.11 39.43 -32.16
C VAL A 239 -0.94 38.90 -33.13
N PRO A 240 -0.62 38.65 -34.40
CA PRO A 240 -1.56 38.07 -35.34
C PRO A 240 -1.55 36.56 -35.24
N TRP A 241 -2.62 35.99 -34.71
CA TRP A 241 -2.96 34.57 -34.87
C TRP A 241 -4.28 34.51 -35.65
N ALA A 242 -4.20 34.42 -37.00
CA ALA A 242 -5.27 33.91 -37.84
C ALA A 242 -4.71 33.61 -39.24
N SER A 243 -4.44 32.38 -39.54
CA SER A 243 -4.72 31.67 -40.79
C SER A 243 -4.28 30.23 -40.67
#